data_a6b88ca1b7608944fd3ea542fd2eb232
#
_entry.id   a6b88ca1b7608944fd3ea542fd2eb232
#
_cell.length_a   1.000
_cell.length_b   1.000
_cell.length_c   1.000
_cell.angle_alpha   90.00
_cell.angle_beta   90.00
_cell.angle_gamma   90.00
#
_symmetry.space_group_name_H-M   'P 1'
#
loop_
_entity.id
_entity.type
_entity.pdbx_description
1 polymer ?
#
loop_
_entity_poly.entity_id
_entity_poly.type
_entity_poly.pdbx_seq_one_letter_code
_entity_poly.pdbx_strand_id
1 'polypeptide(L)'
;MCNSGNAVLPAIRMRQPTEGDGYMIVARELLPGVEVLSILPNLPSRAAALIAAQALECVLKAFLWHNGKKTDIRAPEVQHNLVALWKMAYDQDLSIPQEPPDWCTILSSGHGQNSEHGQNFYFRYQEGVRNPPGDQTNIVHGGETPALIPMAVEIRKLIEMVELAVKR
;
A
#
# COMPACT_ATOMS: atom_id res chain seq x y z
N MET A 1 58.75 19.55 -0.07
CA MET A 1 58.18 18.42 -0.81
C MET A 1 56.89 18.04 -0.10
N CYS A 2 55.74 18.49 -0.64
CA CYS A 2 54.42 18.17 -0.12
C CYS A 2 53.97 16.86 -0.72
N ASN A 3 53.84 15.85 0.16
CA ASN A 3 53.35 14.53 -0.25
C ASN A 3 51.81 14.58 -0.30
N SER A 4 51.22 14.76 -1.51
CA SER A 4 49.80 14.70 -1.72
C SER A 4 49.32 13.24 -1.71
N GLY A 5 49.04 12.74 -0.53
CA GLY A 5 48.41 11.44 -0.37
C GLY A 5 47.01 11.46 -1.00
N ASN A 6 46.86 10.82 -2.15
CA ASN A 6 45.57 10.54 -2.73
C ASN A 6 44.78 9.59 -1.79
N ALA A 7 43.86 10.13 -1.01
CA ALA A 7 42.91 9.32 -0.28
C ALA A 7 41.96 8.65 -1.27
N VAL A 8 42.22 7.38 -1.57
CA VAL A 8 41.28 6.56 -2.35
C VAL A 8 40.08 6.26 -1.45
N LEU A 9 38.96 6.91 -1.71
CA LEU A 9 37.70 6.59 -1.02
C LEU A 9 37.31 5.16 -1.36
N PRO A 10 36.91 4.34 -0.37
CA PRO A 10 36.46 2.99 -0.64
C PRO A 10 35.28 3.01 -1.59
N ALA A 11 35.33 2.18 -2.63
CA ALA A 11 34.22 2.06 -3.58
C ALA A 11 32.99 1.54 -2.82
N ILE A 12 31.98 2.39 -2.67
CA ILE A 12 30.68 1.99 -2.10
C ILE A 12 30.03 1.05 -3.12
N ARG A 13 30.08 -0.24 -2.85
CA ARG A 13 29.30 -1.22 -3.63
C ARG A 13 27.83 -1.06 -3.27
N MET A 14 27.08 -0.28 -4.05
CA MET A 14 25.64 -0.26 -3.97
C MET A 14 25.11 -1.59 -4.50
N ARG A 15 24.36 -2.34 -3.66
CA ARG A 15 23.65 -3.53 -4.13
C ARG A 15 22.53 -3.10 -5.06
N GLN A 16 22.23 -3.92 -6.05
CA GLN A 16 21.05 -3.74 -6.88
C GLN A 16 19.80 -3.78 -6.00
N PRO A 17 18.86 -2.84 -6.15
CA PRO A 17 17.60 -2.86 -5.41
C PRO A 17 16.82 -4.13 -5.74
N THR A 18 16.25 -4.74 -4.73
CA THR A 18 15.36 -5.88 -4.87
C THR A 18 13.94 -5.40 -5.22
N GLU A 19 13.06 -6.31 -5.59
CA GLU A 19 11.64 -5.99 -5.78
C GLU A 19 10.99 -5.45 -4.49
N GLY A 20 11.36 -6.00 -3.33
CA GLY A 20 10.91 -5.48 -2.03
C GLY A 20 11.36 -4.05 -1.77
N ASP A 21 12.59 -3.70 -2.17
CA ASP A 21 13.06 -2.31 -2.12
C ASP A 21 12.25 -1.42 -3.09
N GLY A 22 11.88 -1.95 -4.27
CA GLY A 22 11.02 -1.27 -5.24
C GLY A 22 9.64 -0.95 -4.67
N TYR A 23 9.00 -1.89 -4.00
CA TYR A 23 7.73 -1.64 -3.31
C TYR A 23 7.88 -0.54 -2.24
N MET A 24 8.94 -0.55 -1.44
CA MET A 24 9.17 0.47 -0.43
C MET A 24 9.39 1.86 -1.05
N ILE A 25 10.14 1.96 -2.16
CA ILE A 25 10.35 3.22 -2.89
C ILE A 25 9.00 3.78 -3.35
N VAL A 26 8.17 2.95 -4.00
CA VAL A 26 6.84 3.38 -4.47
C VAL A 26 5.95 3.83 -3.31
N ALA A 27 5.93 3.12 -2.19
CA ALA A 27 5.14 3.53 -1.02
C ALA A 27 5.54 4.92 -0.51
N ARG A 28 6.84 5.22 -0.46
CA ARG A 28 7.36 6.53 -0.06
C ARG A 28 7.03 7.63 -1.06
N GLU A 29 7.12 7.35 -2.35
CA GLU A 29 6.82 8.32 -3.40
C GLU A 29 5.33 8.68 -3.43
N LEU A 30 4.45 7.75 -3.06
CA LEU A 30 3.01 7.98 -3.02
C LEU A 30 2.56 8.71 -1.76
N LEU A 31 3.28 8.57 -0.63
CA LEU A 31 2.89 9.14 0.66
C LEU A 31 2.61 10.65 0.62
N PRO A 32 3.45 11.51 0.02
CA PRO A 32 3.15 12.95 -0.10
C PRO A 32 1.83 13.23 -0.84
N GLY A 33 1.52 12.42 -1.85
CA GLY A 33 0.24 12.51 -2.56
C GLY A 33 -0.94 12.16 -1.67
N VAL A 34 -0.84 11.10 -0.85
CA VAL A 34 -1.86 10.74 0.14
C VAL A 34 -2.11 11.88 1.12
N GLU A 35 -1.04 12.50 1.63
CA GLU A 35 -1.11 13.57 2.61
C GLU A 35 -1.75 14.84 2.06
N VAL A 36 -1.30 15.29 0.88
CA VAL A 36 -1.84 16.48 0.21
C VAL A 36 -3.31 16.27 -0.12
N LEU A 37 -3.66 15.11 -0.70
CA LEU A 37 -5.05 14.81 -1.08
C LEU A 37 -5.98 14.66 0.14
N SER A 38 -5.43 14.29 1.31
CA SER A 38 -6.22 14.15 2.55
C SER A 38 -6.70 15.47 3.12
N ILE A 39 -6.02 16.58 2.83
CA ILE A 39 -6.33 17.90 3.43
C ILE A 39 -7.02 18.87 2.49
N LEU A 40 -7.11 18.54 1.19
CA LEU A 40 -7.70 19.44 0.21
C LEU A 40 -9.23 19.35 0.23
N PRO A 41 -9.96 20.47 0.45
CA PRO A 41 -11.41 20.47 0.35
C PRO A 41 -11.83 20.24 -1.13
N ASN A 42 -12.86 19.48 -1.32
CA ASN A 42 -13.49 19.21 -2.64
C ASN A 42 -12.67 18.37 -3.65
N LEU A 43 -11.65 17.67 -3.22
CA LEU A 43 -10.99 16.72 -4.12
C LEU A 43 -11.77 15.43 -4.30
N PRO A 44 -11.63 14.80 -5.47
CA PRO A 44 -12.26 13.51 -5.70
C PRO A 44 -11.68 12.47 -4.74
N SER A 45 -12.48 12.09 -3.76
CA SER A 45 -12.16 11.07 -2.74
C SER A 45 -11.61 9.77 -3.34
N ARG A 46 -12.02 9.47 -4.58
CA ARG A 46 -11.56 8.30 -5.33
C ARG A 46 -10.06 8.35 -5.66
N ALA A 47 -9.54 9.51 -6.09
CA ALA A 47 -8.12 9.65 -6.40
C ALA A 47 -7.26 9.50 -5.15
N ALA A 48 -7.70 10.10 -4.04
CA ALA A 48 -7.04 9.96 -2.75
C ALA A 48 -7.07 8.49 -2.27
N ALA A 49 -8.21 7.82 -2.36
CA ALA A 49 -8.35 6.42 -2.00
C ALA A 49 -7.48 5.50 -2.87
N LEU A 50 -7.40 5.76 -4.18
CA LEU A 50 -6.54 5.00 -5.09
C LEU A 50 -5.06 5.10 -4.68
N ILE A 51 -4.56 6.31 -4.46
CA ILE A 51 -3.16 6.54 -4.09
C ILE A 51 -2.87 5.96 -2.71
N ALA A 52 -3.77 6.12 -1.75
CA ALA A 52 -3.64 5.55 -0.41
C ALA A 52 -3.63 4.01 -0.44
N ALA A 53 -4.55 3.40 -1.18
CA ALA A 53 -4.61 1.95 -1.33
C ALA A 53 -3.33 1.39 -1.98
N GLN A 54 -2.82 2.09 -3.02
CA GLN A 54 -1.57 1.68 -3.67
C GLN A 54 -0.36 1.84 -2.73
N ALA A 55 -0.29 2.91 -1.93
CA ALA A 55 0.77 3.09 -0.95
C ALA A 55 0.74 1.99 0.13
N LEU A 56 -0.47 1.66 0.63
CA LEU A 56 -0.67 0.59 1.60
C LEU A 56 -0.30 -0.78 1.01
N GLU A 57 -0.72 -1.08 -0.20
CA GLU A 57 -0.34 -2.33 -0.88
C GLU A 57 1.18 -2.45 -0.97
N CYS A 58 1.85 -1.40 -1.43
CA CYS A 58 3.29 -1.41 -1.62
C CYS A 58 4.05 -1.59 -0.29
N VAL A 59 3.67 -0.91 0.79
CA VAL A 59 4.37 -1.06 2.07
C VAL A 59 4.19 -2.45 2.67
N LEU A 60 2.99 -3.04 2.60
CA LEU A 60 2.74 -4.40 3.07
C LEU A 60 3.50 -5.43 2.23
N LYS A 61 3.52 -5.28 0.91
CA LYS A 61 4.31 -6.15 0.01
C LYS A 61 5.80 -6.03 0.25
N ALA A 62 6.32 -4.84 0.51
CA ALA A 62 7.73 -4.65 0.87
C ALA A 62 8.10 -5.48 2.10
N PHE A 63 7.32 -5.39 3.16
CA PHE A 63 7.53 -6.18 4.37
C PHE A 63 7.47 -7.69 4.10
N LEU A 64 6.40 -8.15 3.46
CA LEU A 64 6.20 -9.58 3.16
C LEU A 64 7.29 -10.13 2.23
N TRP A 65 7.73 -9.35 1.25
CA TRP A 65 8.83 -9.75 0.36
C TRP A 65 10.11 -10.00 1.13
N HIS A 66 10.48 -9.11 2.04
CA HIS A 66 11.67 -9.25 2.88
C HIS A 66 11.56 -10.41 3.88
N ASN A 67 10.35 -10.81 4.26
CA ASN A 67 10.07 -11.99 5.08
C ASN A 67 9.87 -13.28 4.26
N GLY A 68 10.31 -13.30 3.00
CA GLY A 68 10.33 -14.51 2.16
C GLY A 68 9.00 -14.87 1.48
N LYS A 69 7.95 -14.06 1.59
CA LYS A 69 6.60 -14.30 1.03
C LYS A 69 6.46 -13.86 -0.44
N LYS A 70 7.52 -13.97 -1.23
CA LYS A 70 7.62 -13.45 -2.61
C LYS A 70 6.58 -14.04 -3.57
N THR A 71 6.24 -15.32 -3.42
CA THR A 71 5.24 -16.01 -4.23
C THR A 71 3.83 -15.72 -3.74
N ASP A 72 3.64 -15.69 -2.43
CA ASP A 72 2.33 -15.54 -1.80
C ASP A 72 1.71 -14.17 -2.12
N ILE A 73 2.51 -13.10 -2.12
CA ILE A 73 2.04 -11.73 -2.46
C ILE A 73 1.63 -11.55 -3.93
N ARG A 74 1.92 -12.53 -4.79
CA ARG A 74 1.55 -12.53 -6.22
C ARG A 74 0.36 -13.42 -6.52
N ALA A 75 -0.11 -14.20 -5.54
CA ALA A 75 -1.27 -15.05 -5.70
C ALA A 75 -2.51 -14.19 -6.06
N PRO A 76 -3.33 -14.61 -7.02
CA PRO A 76 -4.46 -13.81 -7.51
C PRO A 76 -5.43 -13.34 -6.41
N GLU A 77 -5.60 -14.15 -5.36
CA GLU A 77 -6.45 -13.86 -4.20
C GLU A 77 -5.83 -12.86 -3.22
N VAL A 78 -4.52 -12.62 -3.31
CA VAL A 78 -3.75 -11.78 -2.38
C VAL A 78 -3.29 -10.48 -3.02
N GLN A 79 -2.84 -10.53 -4.28
CA GLN A 79 -2.03 -9.48 -4.91
C GLN A 79 -2.55 -8.03 -4.78
N HIS A 80 -3.87 -7.83 -4.70
CA HIS A 80 -4.53 -6.53 -4.52
C HIS A 80 -5.50 -6.51 -3.34
N ASN A 81 -5.50 -7.56 -2.54
CA ASN A 81 -6.37 -7.70 -1.37
C ASN A 81 -5.64 -7.17 -0.14
N LEU A 82 -5.90 -5.90 0.23
CA LEU A 82 -5.23 -5.24 1.36
C LEU A 82 -5.50 -5.94 2.69
N VAL A 83 -6.70 -6.49 2.87
CA VAL A 83 -7.07 -7.26 4.07
C VAL A 83 -6.24 -8.53 4.17
N ALA A 84 -6.07 -9.26 3.06
CA ALA A 84 -5.24 -10.45 3.04
C ALA A 84 -3.75 -10.12 3.30
N LEU A 85 -3.23 -9.09 2.63
CA LEU A 85 -1.85 -8.62 2.84
C LEU A 85 -1.60 -8.18 4.29
N TRP A 86 -2.58 -7.50 4.92
CA TRP A 86 -2.52 -7.08 6.32
C TRP A 86 -2.41 -8.28 7.26
N LYS A 87 -3.32 -9.24 7.11
CA LYS A 87 -3.31 -10.47 7.94
C LYS A 87 -2.02 -11.25 7.78
N MET A 88 -1.54 -11.40 6.54
CA MET A 88 -0.24 -12.02 6.29
C MET A 88 0.92 -11.27 6.95
N ALA A 89 0.89 -9.94 6.95
CA ALA A 89 1.93 -9.13 7.59
C ALA A 89 1.89 -9.29 9.12
N TYR A 90 0.70 -9.33 9.72
CA TYR A 90 0.53 -9.66 11.14
C TYR A 90 1.10 -11.04 11.46
N ASP A 91 0.79 -12.06 10.67
CA ASP A 91 1.28 -13.44 10.84
C ASP A 91 2.81 -13.57 10.67
N GLN A 92 3.46 -12.55 10.11
CA GLN A 92 4.92 -12.44 10.01
C GLN A 92 5.50 -11.45 11.04
N ASP A 93 4.83 -11.27 12.16
CA ASP A 93 5.27 -10.45 13.30
C ASP A 93 5.44 -8.95 12.99
N LEU A 94 4.75 -8.41 11.98
CA LEU A 94 4.64 -6.95 11.86
C LEU A 94 3.80 -6.44 13.04
N SER A 95 4.30 -5.41 13.73
CA SER A 95 3.69 -4.87 14.96
C SER A 95 2.42 -4.04 14.67
N ILE A 96 1.41 -4.68 14.08
CA ILE A 96 0.10 -4.12 13.71
C ILE A 96 -1.02 -4.92 14.39
N PRO A 97 -2.24 -4.38 14.51
CA PRO A 97 -3.40 -5.15 14.98
C PRO A 97 -3.67 -6.38 14.10
N GLN A 98 -4.12 -7.46 14.70
CA GLN A 98 -4.51 -8.68 13.98
C GLN A 98 -5.65 -8.42 12.99
N GLU A 99 -6.68 -7.70 13.44
CA GLU A 99 -7.76 -7.30 12.56
C GLU A 99 -7.42 -6.00 11.85
N PRO A 100 -7.57 -5.94 10.51
CA PRO A 100 -7.38 -4.71 9.76
C PRO A 100 -8.32 -3.61 10.24
N PRO A 101 -7.88 -2.37 10.37
CA PRO A 101 -8.75 -1.26 10.70
C PRO A 101 -9.78 -1.00 9.58
N ASP A 102 -10.90 -0.37 9.93
CA ASP A 102 -12.01 -0.11 8.99
C ASP A 102 -11.55 0.60 7.70
N TRP A 103 -10.65 1.58 7.82
CA TRP A 103 -10.12 2.28 6.66
C TRP A 103 -9.34 1.36 5.70
N CYS A 104 -8.64 0.35 6.22
CA CYS A 104 -7.95 -0.66 5.37
C CYS A 104 -8.98 -1.52 4.64
N THR A 105 -10.04 -1.95 5.33
CA THR A 105 -11.12 -2.74 4.74
C THR A 105 -11.85 -1.97 3.65
N ILE A 106 -12.14 -0.68 3.88
CA ILE A 106 -12.77 0.21 2.90
C ILE A 106 -11.87 0.38 1.68
N LEU A 107 -10.57 0.64 1.87
CA LEU A 107 -9.62 0.71 0.75
C LEU A 107 -9.54 -0.61 -0.03
N SER A 108 -9.52 -1.73 0.67
CA SER A 108 -9.46 -3.05 0.04
C SER A 108 -10.65 -3.31 -0.87
N SER A 109 -11.85 -2.92 -0.46
CA SER A 109 -13.09 -3.16 -1.21
C SER A 109 -13.12 -2.50 -2.60
N GLY A 110 -12.40 -1.39 -2.79
CA GLY A 110 -12.33 -0.67 -4.08
C GLY A 110 -11.01 -0.82 -4.83
N HIS A 111 -10.01 -1.52 -4.26
CA HIS A 111 -8.66 -1.60 -4.81
C HIS A 111 -8.37 -2.90 -5.59
N GLY A 112 -9.24 -3.86 -5.56
CA GLY A 112 -9.06 -5.12 -6.28
C GLY A 112 -9.31 -6.35 -5.41
N GLN A 113 -9.98 -6.19 -4.27
CA GLN A 113 -10.40 -7.33 -3.48
C GLN A 113 -11.28 -8.25 -4.32
N ASN A 114 -10.97 -9.55 -4.30
CA ASN A 114 -11.84 -10.55 -4.91
C ASN A 114 -13.18 -10.58 -4.15
N SER A 115 -14.28 -10.42 -4.90
CA SER A 115 -15.63 -10.68 -4.44
C SER A 115 -16.16 -11.93 -5.16
N GLU A 116 -17.31 -12.45 -4.75
CA GLU A 116 -18.01 -13.52 -5.46
C GLU A 116 -18.29 -13.19 -6.94
N HIS A 117 -18.19 -11.90 -7.30
CA HIS A 117 -18.44 -11.38 -8.65
C HIS A 117 -17.15 -10.95 -9.38
N GLY A 118 -15.97 -11.32 -8.89
CA GLY A 118 -14.68 -10.97 -9.47
C GLY A 118 -13.93 -9.85 -8.74
N GLN A 119 -12.84 -9.36 -9.34
CA GLN A 119 -12.03 -8.29 -8.74
C GLN A 119 -12.72 -6.94 -8.88
N ASN A 120 -12.81 -6.21 -7.78
CA ASN A 120 -13.37 -4.87 -7.75
C ASN A 120 -12.25 -3.81 -7.81
N PHE A 121 -12.13 -3.13 -8.95
CA PHE A 121 -11.20 -2.03 -9.16
C PHE A 121 -11.90 -0.67 -9.20
N TYR A 122 -12.88 -0.45 -8.36
CA TYR A 122 -13.70 0.75 -8.32
C TYR A 122 -12.90 2.06 -8.30
N PHE A 123 -11.76 2.09 -7.62
CA PHE A 123 -10.91 3.29 -7.58
C PHE A 123 -10.19 3.57 -8.91
N ARG A 124 -9.97 2.53 -9.74
CA ARG A 124 -9.28 2.67 -11.04
C ARG A 124 -10.24 2.93 -12.18
N TYR A 125 -11.41 2.28 -12.17
CA TYR A 125 -12.36 2.28 -13.29
C TYR A 125 -13.76 2.64 -12.83
N GLN A 126 -14.41 3.52 -13.56
CA GLN A 126 -15.76 3.98 -13.23
C GLN A 126 -16.82 2.86 -13.34
N GLU A 127 -16.54 1.85 -14.17
CA GLU A 127 -17.44 0.73 -14.49
C GLU A 127 -17.08 -0.57 -13.74
N GLY A 128 -16.23 -0.52 -12.72
CA GLY A 128 -15.69 -1.70 -12.02
C GLY A 128 -16.71 -2.55 -11.27
N VAL A 129 -17.97 -2.12 -11.18
CA VAL A 129 -19.07 -2.89 -10.61
C VAL A 129 -19.99 -3.30 -11.76
N ARG A 130 -19.73 -4.44 -12.39
CA ARG A 130 -20.77 -5.16 -13.12
C ARG A 130 -21.70 -5.76 -12.07
N ASN A 131 -22.68 -4.98 -11.65
CA ASN A 131 -23.82 -5.54 -10.95
C ASN A 131 -24.54 -6.50 -11.91
N PRO A 132 -24.91 -7.69 -11.47
CA PRO A 132 -25.82 -8.51 -12.24
C PRO A 132 -27.08 -7.70 -12.55
N PRO A 133 -27.72 -7.91 -13.71
CA PRO A 133 -28.94 -7.17 -14.06
C PRO A 133 -29.99 -7.35 -12.96
N GLY A 134 -30.35 -6.27 -12.30
CA GLY A 134 -31.37 -6.25 -11.25
C GLY A 134 -30.90 -5.92 -9.84
N ASP A 135 -29.59 -5.92 -9.54
CA ASP A 135 -29.08 -5.52 -8.23
C ASP A 135 -28.59 -4.07 -8.26
N GLN A 136 -29.45 -3.15 -7.80
CA GLN A 136 -29.11 -1.73 -7.62
C GLN A 136 -28.48 -1.44 -6.24
N THR A 137 -28.28 -2.47 -5.43
CA THR A 137 -27.73 -2.32 -4.09
C THR A 137 -26.22 -2.48 -4.13
N ASN A 138 -25.50 -1.47 -3.70
CA ASN A 138 -24.06 -1.41 -3.44
C ASN A 138 -23.17 -0.77 -4.52
N ILE A 139 -23.66 0.20 -5.21
CA ILE A 139 -22.77 1.29 -5.55
C ILE A 139 -22.50 1.98 -4.22
N VAL A 140 -21.27 1.90 -3.70
CA VAL A 140 -20.83 2.80 -2.65
C VAL A 140 -20.85 4.20 -3.28
N HIS A 141 -22.03 4.77 -3.34
CA HIS A 141 -22.21 6.17 -3.67
C HIS A 141 -21.58 6.93 -2.53
N GLY A 142 -20.47 7.56 -2.77
CA GLY A 142 -19.91 8.76 -2.19
C GLY A 142 -20.31 9.25 -0.79
N GLY A 143 -20.88 8.42 0.06
CA GLY A 143 -21.30 8.78 1.40
C GLY A 143 -20.29 8.40 2.50
N GLU A 144 -19.47 7.40 2.27
CA GLU A 144 -18.52 6.92 3.26
C GLU A 144 -17.10 6.99 2.71
N THR A 145 -16.64 8.18 2.44
CA THR A 145 -15.20 8.38 2.31
C THR A 145 -14.60 8.26 3.69
N PRO A 146 -13.70 7.30 3.95
CA PRO A 146 -13.02 7.22 5.22
C PRO A 146 -12.37 8.58 5.49
N ALA A 147 -12.30 8.97 6.75
CA ALA A 147 -11.59 10.17 7.14
C ALA A 147 -10.14 10.04 6.65
N LEU A 148 -9.81 10.64 5.52
CA LEU A 148 -8.53 10.46 4.82
C LEU A 148 -7.32 10.92 5.65
N ILE A 149 -7.53 11.92 6.54
CA ILE A 149 -6.47 12.46 7.40
C ILE A 149 -5.91 11.40 8.36
N PRO A 150 -6.72 10.68 9.17
CA PRO A 150 -6.20 9.60 10.00
C PRO A 150 -5.48 8.52 9.20
N MET A 151 -6.00 8.16 8.03
CA MET A 151 -5.42 7.15 7.15
C MET A 151 -4.02 7.55 6.66
N ALA A 152 -3.81 8.80 6.25
CA ALA A 152 -2.49 9.27 5.81
C ALA A 152 -1.44 9.14 6.93
N VAL A 153 -1.81 9.50 8.16
CA VAL A 153 -0.94 9.36 9.35
C VAL A 153 -0.62 7.89 9.62
N GLU A 154 -1.61 7.00 9.52
CA GLU A 154 -1.41 5.57 9.78
C GLU A 154 -0.55 4.90 8.68
N ILE A 155 -0.71 5.27 7.42
CA ILE A 155 0.15 4.79 6.33
C ILE A 155 1.59 5.27 6.53
N ARG A 156 1.80 6.53 6.95
CA ARG A 156 3.15 7.03 7.28
C ARG A 156 3.80 6.19 8.38
N LYS A 157 3.10 5.97 9.50
CA LYS A 157 3.59 5.14 10.60
C LYS A 157 3.95 3.72 10.14
N LEU A 158 3.12 3.15 9.28
CA LEU A 158 3.36 1.81 8.74
C LEU A 158 4.62 1.77 7.87
N ILE A 159 4.85 2.78 7.02
CA ILE A 159 6.07 2.90 6.22
C ILE A 159 7.30 2.97 7.14
N GLU A 160 7.30 3.83 8.14
CA GLU A 160 8.39 3.96 9.12
C GLU A 160 8.66 2.65 9.87
N MET A 161 7.59 1.97 10.30
CA MET A 161 7.68 0.67 10.98
C MET A 161 8.33 -0.40 10.10
N VAL A 162 7.89 -0.51 8.85
CA VAL A 162 8.42 -1.49 7.91
C VAL A 162 9.88 -1.18 7.56
N GLU A 163 10.24 0.09 7.41
CA GLU A 163 11.64 0.49 7.19
C GLU A 163 12.57 0.05 8.33
N LEU A 164 12.10 0.14 9.55
CA LEU A 164 12.87 -0.32 10.71
C LEU A 164 12.97 -1.84 10.77
N ALA A 165 11.91 -2.54 10.38
CA ALA A 165 11.87 -4.00 10.35
C ALA A 165 12.78 -4.60 9.27
N VAL A 166 12.83 -3.97 8.09
CA VAL A 166 13.59 -4.46 6.91
C VAL A 166 15.09 -4.15 7.00
N LYS A 167 15.50 -3.18 7.80
CA LYS A 167 16.92 -2.83 8.02
C LYS A 167 17.66 -3.76 9.00
N ARG A 168 16.93 -4.66 9.65
CA ARG A 168 17.49 -5.65 10.59
C ARG A 168 17.94 -6.90 9.87
#